data_ae17a48b4055f815061f94aaa204712a
#
_entry.id   ae17a48b4055f815061f94aaa204712a
#
_cell.length_a   1.000
_cell.length_b   1.000
_cell.length_c   1.000
_cell.angle_alpha   90.00
_cell.angle_beta   90.00
_cell.angle_gamma   90.00
#
_symmetry.space_group_name_H-M   'P 1'
#
loop_
_entity.id
_entity.type
_entity.pdbx_description
1 polymer ?
#
loop_
_entity_poly.entity_id
_entity_poly.type
_entity_poly.pdbx_seq_one_letter_code
_entity_poly.pdbx_strand_id
1 'polypeptide(L)'
;MEDKIDISDLPELWSEKMHDMLDIKPKTDVEGVLQDMHWSEGNIGYFPTYAIGSIYSSQLFNKISSKNKGIFSEIENAEFDNIVKWLNDNIHKYGRMYTADEIIKKCC
;
A
#
# COMPACT_ATOMS: atom_id res chain seq x y z
N MET A 1 17.78 12.44 7.37
CA MET A 1 18.36 11.08 7.26
C MET A 1 19.32 10.93 8.45
N GLU A 2 19.36 9.75 9.05
CA GLU A 2 20.11 9.58 10.31
C GLU A 2 21.60 9.23 10.09
N ASP A 3 22.16 9.51 8.89
CA ASP A 3 23.57 9.29 8.47
C ASP A 3 24.16 7.90 8.87
N LYS A 4 23.30 6.87 8.86
CA LYS A 4 23.69 5.49 9.22
C LYS A 4 24.15 4.65 8.02
N ILE A 5 23.89 5.11 6.82
CA ILE A 5 24.14 4.39 5.56
C ILE A 5 24.70 5.37 4.56
N ASP A 6 25.82 5.02 3.92
CA ASP A 6 26.33 5.76 2.78
C ASP A 6 25.45 5.49 1.54
N ILE A 7 25.28 6.49 0.68
CA ILE A 7 24.50 6.36 -0.56
C ILE A 7 25.14 5.31 -1.48
N SER A 8 26.46 5.20 -1.48
CA SER A 8 27.20 4.19 -2.25
C SER A 8 26.88 2.76 -1.86
N ASP A 9 26.40 2.52 -0.63
CA ASP A 9 26.10 1.17 -0.11
C ASP A 9 24.66 0.74 -0.43
N LEU A 10 23.81 1.65 -0.91
CA LEU A 10 22.40 1.37 -1.17
C LEU A 10 22.16 0.21 -2.16
N PRO A 11 22.89 0.05 -3.26
CA PRO A 11 22.68 -1.07 -4.18
C PRO A 11 22.91 -2.43 -3.52
N GLU A 12 23.99 -2.54 -2.73
CA GLU A 12 24.31 -3.77 -2.02
C GLU A 12 23.30 -4.09 -0.94
N LEU A 13 22.96 -3.11 -0.09
CA LEU A 13 21.96 -3.25 0.97
C LEU A 13 20.59 -3.62 0.42
N TRP A 14 20.17 -3.02 -0.71
CA TRP A 14 18.95 -3.39 -1.38
C TRP A 14 18.97 -4.85 -1.81
N SER A 15 20.03 -5.29 -2.47
CA SER A 15 20.20 -6.67 -2.93
C SER A 15 20.18 -7.67 -1.76
N GLU A 16 20.85 -7.37 -0.65
CA GLU A 16 20.84 -8.19 0.56
C GLU A 16 19.41 -8.32 1.12
N LYS A 17 18.70 -7.20 1.27
CA LYS A 17 17.34 -7.21 1.80
C LYS A 17 16.36 -7.95 0.90
N MET A 18 16.45 -7.79 -0.41
CA MET A 18 15.64 -8.54 -1.36
C MET A 18 15.89 -10.05 -1.25
N HIS A 19 17.17 -10.43 -1.11
CA HIS A 19 17.53 -11.84 -0.92
C HIS A 19 17.00 -12.38 0.42
N ASP A 20 17.22 -11.67 1.53
CA ASP A 20 16.83 -12.09 2.87
C ASP A 20 15.31 -12.24 3.03
N MET A 21 14.54 -11.36 2.41
CA MET A 21 13.09 -11.29 2.62
C MET A 21 12.30 -12.06 1.56
N LEU A 22 12.81 -12.14 0.33
CA LEU A 22 12.06 -12.66 -0.82
C LEU A 22 12.79 -13.76 -1.59
N ASP A 23 14.03 -14.10 -1.19
CA ASP A 23 14.93 -15.03 -1.91
C ASP A 23 15.17 -14.60 -3.38
N ILE A 24 15.17 -13.28 -3.64
CA ILE A 24 15.40 -12.69 -4.94
C ILE A 24 16.72 -11.94 -4.91
N LYS A 25 17.61 -12.25 -5.86
CA LYS A 25 18.88 -11.56 -6.02
C LYS A 25 18.89 -10.77 -7.33
N PRO A 26 18.73 -9.42 -7.27
CA PRO A 26 18.83 -8.57 -8.44
C PRO A 26 20.21 -8.73 -9.11
N LYS A 27 20.25 -8.78 -10.45
CA LYS A 27 21.48 -8.93 -11.21
C LYS A 27 22.13 -7.58 -11.55
N THR A 28 21.33 -6.53 -11.51
CA THR A 28 21.75 -5.16 -11.85
C THR A 28 21.03 -4.17 -10.95
N ASP A 29 21.52 -2.95 -10.84
CA ASP A 29 20.87 -1.87 -10.11
C ASP A 29 19.47 -1.53 -10.69
N VAL A 30 19.28 -1.74 -11.99
CA VAL A 30 17.98 -1.53 -12.66
C VAL A 30 16.92 -2.53 -12.15
N GLU A 31 17.33 -3.78 -11.87
CA GLU A 31 16.48 -4.79 -11.26
C GLU A 31 16.41 -4.65 -9.73
N GLY A 32 17.28 -3.85 -9.14
CA GLY A 32 17.45 -3.64 -7.71
C GLY A 32 17.02 -2.26 -7.25
N VAL A 33 17.97 -1.50 -6.71
CA VAL A 33 17.72 -0.21 -6.02
C VAL A 33 17.03 0.83 -6.92
N LEU A 34 17.22 0.79 -8.23
CA LEU A 34 16.57 1.70 -9.18
C LEU A 34 15.10 1.35 -9.47
N GLN A 35 14.57 0.28 -8.89
CA GLN A 35 13.13 -0.01 -8.95
C GLN A 35 12.31 1.00 -8.14
N ASP A 36 12.87 1.63 -7.13
CA ASP A 36 12.23 2.76 -6.46
C ASP A 36 12.49 4.07 -7.24
N MET A 37 11.74 4.24 -8.32
CA MET A 37 11.82 5.43 -9.18
C MET A 37 11.42 6.75 -8.49
N HIS A 38 10.74 6.69 -7.34
CA HIS A 38 10.27 7.87 -6.61
C HIS A 38 11.41 8.74 -6.10
N TRP A 39 12.60 8.15 -5.91
CA TRP A 39 13.79 8.91 -5.50
C TRP A 39 14.17 9.97 -6.52
N SER A 40 14.01 9.70 -7.81
CA SER A 40 14.30 10.65 -8.89
C SER A 40 13.38 11.89 -8.87
N GLU A 41 12.21 11.76 -8.25
CA GLU A 41 11.23 12.83 -8.05
C GLU A 41 11.32 13.48 -6.67
N GLY A 42 12.29 13.07 -5.84
CA GLY A 42 12.46 13.55 -4.47
C GLY A 42 11.47 12.94 -3.46
N ASN A 43 10.69 11.95 -3.85
CA ASN A 43 9.72 11.27 -2.99
C ASN A 43 10.38 10.13 -2.20
N ILE A 44 11.39 10.46 -1.40
CA ILE A 44 12.15 9.50 -0.59
C ILE A 44 11.23 8.87 0.47
N GLY A 45 11.22 7.54 0.55
CA GLY A 45 10.36 6.80 1.50
C GLY A 45 8.91 6.66 1.04
N TYR A 46 8.58 7.01 -0.20
CA TYR A 46 7.22 6.89 -0.73
C TYR A 46 6.83 5.44 -1.08
N PHE A 47 7.77 4.64 -1.59
CA PHE A 47 7.51 3.27 -2.06
C PHE A 47 6.79 2.38 -1.02
N PRO A 48 7.12 2.42 0.29
CA PRO A 48 6.42 1.66 1.33
C PRO A 48 4.93 1.99 1.47
N THR A 49 4.47 3.16 1.01
CA THR A 49 3.06 3.55 1.10
C THR A 49 2.13 2.64 0.29
N TYR A 50 2.64 1.98 -0.75
CA TYR A 50 1.88 0.98 -1.52
C TYR A 50 1.54 -0.25 -0.68
N ALA A 51 2.48 -0.73 0.13
CA ALA A 51 2.22 -1.84 1.05
C ALA A 51 1.18 -1.45 2.11
N ILE A 52 1.27 -0.24 2.68
CA ILE A 52 0.30 0.29 3.64
C ILE A 52 -1.08 0.41 2.98
N GLY A 53 -1.15 0.91 1.75
CA GLY A 53 -2.40 0.99 0.98
C GLY A 53 -3.04 -0.39 0.76
N SER A 54 -2.25 -1.41 0.45
CA SER A 54 -2.72 -2.79 0.29
C SER A 54 -3.26 -3.38 1.59
N ILE A 55 -2.61 -3.08 2.73
CA ILE A 55 -3.08 -3.49 4.05
C ILE A 55 -4.43 -2.84 4.37
N TYR A 56 -4.54 -1.53 4.16
CA TYR A 56 -5.80 -0.80 4.38
C TYR A 56 -6.92 -1.31 3.47
N SER A 57 -6.63 -1.55 2.20
CA SER A 57 -7.60 -2.12 1.24
C SER A 57 -8.13 -3.46 1.72
N SER A 58 -7.26 -4.34 2.22
CA SER A 58 -7.65 -5.64 2.76
C SER A 58 -8.53 -5.53 4.00
N GLN A 59 -8.21 -4.61 4.92
CA GLN A 59 -9.02 -4.35 6.12
C GLN A 59 -10.41 -3.82 5.75
N LEU A 60 -10.48 -2.85 4.84
CA LEU A 60 -11.73 -2.29 4.34
C LEU A 60 -12.58 -3.35 3.64
N PHE A 61 -11.96 -4.15 2.77
CA PHE A 61 -12.66 -5.22 2.06
C PHE A 61 -13.22 -6.28 3.02
N ASN A 62 -12.45 -6.69 4.01
CA ASN A 62 -12.92 -7.60 5.06
C ASN A 62 -14.12 -7.02 5.81
N LYS A 63 -14.09 -5.72 6.11
CA LYS A 63 -15.20 -5.06 6.79
C LYS A 63 -16.48 -4.99 5.93
N ILE A 64 -16.34 -4.62 4.67
CA ILE A 64 -17.47 -4.59 3.71
C ILE A 64 -18.05 -6.00 3.56
N SER A 65 -17.20 -7.01 3.33
CA SER A 65 -17.61 -8.40 3.14
C SER A 65 -18.32 -8.97 4.37
N SER A 66 -17.93 -8.56 5.57
CA SER A 66 -18.61 -8.98 6.80
C SER A 66 -20.03 -8.44 6.91
N LYS A 67 -20.29 -7.28 6.32
CA LYS A 67 -21.62 -6.60 6.34
C LYS A 67 -22.49 -6.96 5.14
N ASN A 68 -21.89 -7.23 4.00
CA ASN A 68 -22.58 -7.62 2.77
C ASN A 68 -22.10 -9.00 2.30
N LYS A 69 -22.83 -10.04 2.64
CA LYS A 69 -22.49 -11.43 2.26
C LYS A 69 -22.64 -11.70 0.76
N GLY A 70 -23.38 -10.86 0.04
CA GLY A 70 -23.56 -10.96 -1.41
C GLY A 70 -22.44 -10.30 -2.23
N ILE A 71 -21.46 -9.66 -1.58
CA ILE A 71 -20.46 -8.81 -2.24
C ILE A 71 -19.67 -9.52 -3.35
N PHE A 72 -19.34 -10.79 -3.17
CA PHE A 72 -18.61 -11.54 -4.19
C PHE A 72 -19.44 -11.73 -5.47
N SER A 73 -20.74 -12.04 -5.33
CA SER A 73 -21.65 -12.12 -6.48
C SER A 73 -21.85 -10.78 -7.16
N GLU A 74 -21.94 -9.69 -6.38
CA GLU A 74 -22.02 -8.32 -6.93
C GLU A 74 -20.76 -8.00 -7.75
N ILE A 75 -19.56 -8.35 -7.26
CA ILE A 75 -18.29 -8.14 -7.97
C ILE A 75 -18.23 -8.98 -9.25
N GLU A 76 -18.64 -10.26 -9.20
CA GLU A 76 -18.69 -11.15 -10.37
C GLU A 76 -19.62 -10.60 -11.47
N ASN A 77 -20.68 -9.92 -11.08
CA ASN A 77 -21.64 -9.28 -11.99
C ASN A 77 -21.27 -7.82 -12.35
N ALA A 78 -20.11 -7.34 -11.91
CA ALA A 78 -19.68 -5.94 -12.07
C ALA A 78 -20.64 -4.92 -11.44
N GLU A 79 -21.33 -5.28 -10.37
CA GLU A 79 -22.24 -4.43 -9.60
C GLU A 79 -21.49 -3.80 -8.41
N PHE A 80 -21.07 -2.54 -8.53
CA PHE A 80 -20.21 -1.88 -7.52
C PHE A 80 -20.95 -0.85 -6.65
N ASP A 81 -22.23 -0.62 -6.85
CA ASP A 81 -22.99 0.44 -6.19
C ASP A 81 -22.95 0.34 -4.66
N ASN A 82 -23.06 -0.86 -4.11
CA ASN A 82 -23.02 -1.08 -2.66
C ASN A 82 -21.64 -0.83 -2.07
N ILE A 83 -20.57 -1.20 -2.79
CA ILE A 83 -19.18 -0.93 -2.40
C ILE A 83 -18.92 0.56 -2.42
N VAL A 84 -19.27 1.23 -3.51
CA VAL A 84 -19.10 2.68 -3.67
C VAL A 84 -19.88 3.45 -2.63
N LYS A 85 -21.13 3.06 -2.39
CA LYS A 85 -21.97 3.66 -1.34
C LYS A 85 -21.31 3.51 0.04
N TRP A 86 -20.85 2.31 0.38
CA TRP A 86 -20.20 2.07 1.65
C TRP A 86 -18.93 2.92 1.83
N LEU A 87 -18.08 3.00 0.78
CA LEU A 87 -16.88 3.82 0.79
C LEU A 87 -17.21 5.31 0.96
N ASN A 88 -18.24 5.81 0.26
CA ASN A 88 -18.69 7.18 0.41
C ASN A 88 -19.18 7.47 1.84
N ASP A 89 -19.99 6.58 2.41
CA ASP A 89 -20.57 6.77 3.74
C ASP A 89 -19.56 6.66 4.88
N ASN A 90 -18.48 5.89 4.71
CA ASN A 90 -17.53 5.60 5.78
C ASN A 90 -16.17 6.26 5.62
N ILE A 91 -15.77 6.65 4.40
CA ILE A 91 -14.44 7.16 4.10
C ILE A 91 -14.51 8.49 3.36
N HIS A 92 -15.05 8.51 2.14
CA HIS A 92 -14.89 9.63 1.21
C HIS A 92 -15.53 10.92 1.70
N LYS A 93 -16.68 10.84 2.38
CA LYS A 93 -17.37 12.02 2.92
C LYS A 93 -16.55 12.83 3.93
N TYR A 94 -15.54 12.21 4.53
CA TYR A 94 -14.69 12.89 5.49
C TYR A 94 -13.53 13.66 4.84
N GLY A 95 -13.21 13.35 3.58
CA GLY A 95 -12.11 14.00 2.88
C GLY A 95 -10.80 13.87 3.67
N ARG A 96 -10.20 15.01 4.03
CA ARG A 96 -8.96 15.11 4.81
C ARG A 96 -9.17 15.50 6.29
N MET A 97 -10.37 15.30 6.83
CA MET A 97 -10.69 15.65 8.23
C MET A 97 -9.98 14.76 9.24
N TYR A 98 -9.60 13.56 8.84
CA TYR A 98 -8.95 12.55 9.68
C TYR A 98 -7.71 12.01 8.99
N THR A 99 -6.76 11.53 9.78
CA THR A 99 -5.64 10.73 9.26
C THR A 99 -6.13 9.37 8.78
N ALA A 100 -5.30 8.66 7.98
CA ALA A 100 -5.66 7.33 7.50
C ALA A 100 -5.92 6.35 8.67
N ASP A 101 -5.09 6.37 9.70
CA ASP A 101 -5.23 5.54 10.89
C ASP A 101 -6.54 5.81 11.65
N GLU A 102 -6.93 7.07 11.77
CA GLU A 102 -8.19 7.46 12.43
C GLU A 102 -9.39 6.97 11.63
N ILE A 103 -9.35 7.08 10.30
CA ILE A 103 -10.42 6.58 9.42
C ILE A 103 -10.53 5.07 9.53
N ILE A 104 -9.42 4.33 9.44
CA ILE A 104 -9.42 2.87 9.56
C ILE A 104 -9.97 2.42 10.91
N LYS A 105 -9.53 3.02 12.02
CA LYS A 105 -10.05 2.72 13.37
C LYS A 105 -11.54 3.02 13.51
N LYS A 106 -12.05 4.00 12.77
CA LYS A 106 -13.47 4.41 12.82
C LYS A 106 -14.37 3.49 12.02
N CYS A 107 -13.92 2.94 10.90
CA CYS A 107 -14.75 2.11 10.02
C CYS A 107 -14.47 0.61 10.15
N CYS A 108 -13.34 0.18 10.69
CA CYS A 108 -12.99 -1.21 10.96
C CYS A 108 -13.00 -1.54 12.44
#